data_d391866388e0dd1c331c4d8628372261
#
_entry.id   d391866388e0dd1c331c4d8628372261
#
_cell.length_a   1.000
_cell.length_b   1.000
_cell.length_c   1.000
_cell.angle_alpha   90.00
_cell.angle_beta   90.00
_cell.angle_gamma   90.00
#
_symmetry.space_group_name_H-M   'P 1'
#
loop_
_entity.id
_entity.type
_entity.pdbx_description
1 polymer ?
#
loop_
_entity_poly.entity_id
_entity_poly.type
_entity_poly.pdbx_seq_one_letter_code
_entity_poly.pdbx_strand_id
1 'polypeptide(L)'
;LAARGFFAAVMDFSLQELVNHLAGSVVTSGPGRLLGAGRSGTPQIVAPGATDMVDYPAWGEPPPGHAGAARHAHNRLIASTVIGPAMRREVARAIGQRLAQATGPTALLLPNQGIEGWDRPGQPMHALEGLAALVDELPRALAPTTRLVRLDAHINDPEFAQAALAVLDGWVQQGLVRPGVTEAA
;
A
#
# COMPACT_ATOMS: atom_id res chain seq x y z
N LEU A 1 -15.87 -7.46 0.84
CA LEU A 1 -15.75 -8.91 0.54
C LEU A 1 -14.66 -9.53 1.41
N ALA A 2 -13.42 -9.00 1.50
CA ALA A 2 -12.35 -9.56 2.32
C ALA A 2 -12.75 -9.74 3.79
N ALA A 3 -13.36 -8.72 4.42
CA ALA A 3 -13.87 -8.79 5.80
C ALA A 3 -14.96 -9.87 6.03
N ARG A 4 -15.50 -10.43 4.97
CA ARG A 4 -16.52 -11.51 5.00
C ARG A 4 -15.95 -12.89 4.63
N GLY A 5 -14.62 -13.00 4.48
CA GLY A 5 -13.95 -14.26 4.18
C GLY A 5 -14.21 -14.84 2.79
N PHE A 6 -14.55 -13.99 1.80
CA PHE A 6 -14.79 -14.47 0.43
C PHE A 6 -13.53 -14.89 -0.33
N PHE A 7 -12.35 -14.49 0.16
CA PHE A 7 -11.09 -14.74 -0.53
C PHE A 7 -10.24 -15.75 0.23
N ALA A 8 -9.56 -16.63 -0.49
CA ALA A 8 -8.55 -17.53 0.08
C ALA A 8 -7.29 -16.76 0.53
N ALA A 9 -6.93 -15.71 -0.18
CA ALA A 9 -5.88 -14.76 0.15
C ALA A 9 -6.16 -13.40 -0.51
N VAL A 10 -5.51 -12.34 -0.07
CA VAL A 10 -5.60 -10.99 -0.65
C VAL A 10 -4.21 -10.48 -0.98
N MET A 11 -4.04 -9.92 -2.18
CA MET A 11 -2.90 -9.10 -2.56
C MET A 11 -3.38 -7.64 -2.68
N ASP A 12 -2.87 -6.76 -1.85
CA ASP A 12 -3.26 -5.35 -1.77
C ASP A 12 -2.02 -4.47 -1.95
N PHE A 13 -1.79 -4.04 -3.19
CA PHE A 13 -0.55 -3.36 -3.58
C PHE A 13 -0.71 -1.85 -3.78
N SER A 14 -1.91 -1.29 -3.60
CA SER A 14 -2.16 0.15 -3.69
C SER A 14 -2.95 0.61 -2.47
N LEU A 15 -2.34 1.43 -1.64
CA LEU A 15 -2.92 1.91 -0.39
C LEU A 15 -3.26 3.40 -0.42
N GLN A 16 -3.48 3.97 -1.59
CA GLN A 16 -3.71 5.40 -1.76
C GLN A 16 -4.91 5.92 -0.94
N GLU A 17 -6.00 5.16 -0.86
CA GLU A 17 -7.16 5.58 -0.09
C GLU A 17 -6.86 5.71 1.42
N LEU A 18 -5.84 5.02 1.92
CA LEU A 18 -5.36 5.19 3.28
C LEU A 18 -4.70 6.57 3.45
N VAL A 19 -3.84 6.96 2.52
CA VAL A 19 -3.22 8.30 2.53
C VAL A 19 -4.28 9.37 2.42
N ASN A 20 -5.20 9.22 1.48
CA ASN A 20 -6.31 10.15 1.29
C ASN A 20 -7.14 10.33 2.57
N HIS A 21 -7.40 9.23 3.30
CA HIS A 21 -8.10 9.29 4.58
C HIS A 21 -7.29 10.06 5.64
N LEU A 22 -6.01 9.76 5.78
CA LEU A 22 -5.13 10.40 6.77
C LEU A 22 -4.94 11.89 6.49
N ALA A 23 -4.90 12.28 5.22
CA ALA A 23 -4.78 13.66 4.78
C ALA A 23 -6.12 14.45 4.84
N GLY A 24 -7.23 13.81 5.17
CA GLY A 24 -8.57 14.45 5.18
C GLY A 24 -9.14 14.71 3.80
N SER A 25 -8.71 14.00 2.77
CA SER A 25 -9.30 14.09 1.44
C SER A 25 -10.69 13.46 1.41
N VAL A 26 -11.55 14.03 0.55
CA VAL A 26 -12.88 13.46 0.25
C VAL A 26 -12.79 12.23 -0.68
N VAL A 27 -11.66 12.03 -1.34
CA VAL A 27 -11.39 10.86 -2.19
C VAL A 27 -10.83 9.74 -1.31
N THR A 28 -11.69 9.08 -0.54
CA THR A 28 -11.25 8.07 0.42
C THR A 28 -12.23 6.92 0.54
N SER A 29 -11.76 5.74 0.98
CA SER A 29 -12.59 4.61 1.39
C SER A 29 -12.87 4.57 2.90
N GLY A 30 -12.51 5.64 3.62
CA GLY A 30 -12.75 5.79 5.05
C GLY A 30 -11.74 5.09 5.96
N PRO A 31 -12.00 5.07 7.28
CA PRO A 31 -11.03 4.64 8.30
C PRO A 31 -10.71 3.14 8.29
N GLY A 32 -11.56 2.32 7.68
CA GLY A 32 -11.42 0.86 7.65
C GLY A 32 -10.46 0.31 6.59
N ARG A 33 -9.83 1.17 5.77
CA ARG A 33 -8.88 0.74 4.75
C ARG A 33 -7.75 -0.09 5.35
N LEU A 34 -7.42 -1.24 4.72
CA LEU A 34 -6.39 -2.20 5.13
C LEU A 34 -6.71 -3.02 6.39
N LEU A 35 -7.94 -2.96 6.93
CA LEU A 35 -8.31 -3.73 8.12
C LEU A 35 -9.09 -5.02 7.79
N GLY A 36 -9.80 -5.04 6.66
CA GLY A 36 -10.80 -6.07 6.38
C GLY A 36 -10.24 -7.49 6.30
N ALA A 37 -9.19 -7.72 5.52
CA ALA A 37 -8.56 -9.03 5.36
C ALA A 37 -7.87 -9.47 6.65
N GLY A 38 -7.08 -8.60 7.27
CA GLY A 38 -6.34 -8.90 8.48
C GLY A 38 -7.25 -9.36 9.63
N ARG A 39 -8.30 -8.60 9.92
CA ARG A 39 -9.25 -8.91 11.01
C ARG A 39 -10.06 -10.18 10.76
N SER A 40 -10.32 -10.54 9.52
CA SER A 40 -11.01 -11.80 9.18
C SER A 40 -10.10 -13.03 9.20
N GLY A 41 -8.80 -12.85 9.46
CA GLY A 41 -7.82 -13.93 9.39
C GLY A 41 -7.44 -14.36 7.97
N THR A 42 -7.90 -13.63 6.95
CA THR A 42 -7.55 -13.92 5.56
C THR A 42 -6.06 -13.61 5.34
N PRO A 43 -5.27 -14.55 4.80
CA PRO A 43 -3.89 -14.31 4.43
C PRO A 43 -3.77 -13.11 3.50
N GLN A 44 -2.84 -12.18 3.81
CA GLN A 44 -2.69 -10.95 3.03
C GLN A 44 -1.25 -10.61 2.72
N ILE A 45 -1.00 -10.23 1.47
CA ILE A 45 0.26 -9.70 0.98
C ILE A 45 0.02 -8.24 0.62
N VAL A 46 0.75 -7.33 1.25
CA VAL A 46 0.51 -5.90 1.17
C VAL A 46 1.75 -5.20 0.64
N ALA A 47 1.58 -4.12 -0.12
CA ALA A 47 2.66 -3.20 -0.48
C ALA A 47 2.20 -1.75 -0.33
N PRO A 48 3.13 -0.80 -0.10
CA PRO A 48 2.79 0.61 0.11
C PRO A 48 2.60 1.38 -1.21
N GLY A 49 2.02 0.75 -2.24
CA GLY A 49 1.85 1.38 -3.54
C GLY A 49 0.98 2.63 -3.47
N ALA A 50 1.39 3.66 -4.22
CA ALA A 50 0.73 4.95 -4.33
C ALA A 50 0.48 5.66 -2.98
N THR A 51 1.35 5.41 -1.98
CA THR A 51 1.26 6.09 -0.68
C THR A 51 2.13 7.35 -0.58
N ASP A 52 2.55 7.87 -1.69
CA ASP A 52 3.39 9.06 -1.81
C ASP A 52 2.62 10.30 -2.24
N MET A 53 1.33 10.17 -2.51
CA MET A 53 0.49 11.25 -2.96
C MET A 53 -0.87 11.25 -2.26
N VAL A 54 -1.54 12.41 -2.26
CA VAL A 54 -2.92 12.57 -1.86
C VAL A 54 -3.76 13.04 -3.05
N ASP A 55 -4.89 12.37 -3.25
CA ASP A 55 -5.87 12.72 -4.27
C ASP A 55 -6.93 13.68 -3.74
N TYR A 56 -7.42 14.54 -4.62
CA TYR A 56 -8.52 15.45 -4.36
C TYR A 56 -9.27 15.78 -5.67
N PRO A 57 -10.50 16.32 -5.60
CA PRO A 57 -11.23 16.70 -6.79
C PRO A 57 -10.45 17.69 -7.66
N ALA A 58 -10.38 17.45 -8.98
CA ALA A 58 -9.57 18.26 -9.89
C ALA A 58 -9.97 19.75 -9.94
N TRP A 59 -11.18 20.08 -9.54
CA TRP A 59 -11.73 21.45 -9.43
C TRP A 59 -11.61 22.04 -8.01
N GLY A 60 -11.05 21.29 -7.07
CA GLY A 60 -10.89 21.69 -5.68
C GLY A 60 -9.46 22.07 -5.33
N GLU A 61 -9.28 22.49 -4.09
CA GLU A 61 -7.98 22.71 -3.48
C GLU A 61 -7.46 21.42 -2.85
N PRO A 62 -6.12 21.23 -2.78
CA PRO A 62 -5.55 20.10 -2.05
C PRO A 62 -5.95 20.16 -0.57
N PRO A 63 -5.96 19.01 0.13
CA PRO A 63 -6.23 18.97 1.56
C PRO A 63 -5.31 19.89 2.37
N PRO A 64 -5.71 20.34 3.56
CA PRO A 64 -4.92 21.22 4.41
C PRO A 64 -3.50 20.68 4.65
N GLY A 65 -2.51 21.56 4.58
CA GLY A 65 -1.09 21.18 4.73
C GLY A 65 -0.38 20.78 3.43
N HIS A 66 -1.11 20.65 2.31
CA HIS A 66 -0.55 20.26 1.01
C HIS A 66 -0.60 21.40 -0.03
N ALA A 67 -1.01 22.61 0.35
CA ALA A 67 -0.99 23.77 -0.51
C ALA A 67 0.43 24.10 -0.96
N GLY A 68 0.61 24.37 -2.26
CA GLY A 68 1.93 24.69 -2.85
C GLY A 68 2.79 23.48 -3.23
N ALA A 69 2.40 22.26 -2.91
CA ALA A 69 3.07 21.08 -3.42
C ALA A 69 2.81 20.87 -4.92
N ALA A 70 3.72 20.17 -5.61
CA ALA A 70 3.57 19.88 -7.03
C ALA A 70 2.25 19.14 -7.29
N ARG A 71 1.47 19.66 -8.23
CA ARG A 71 0.17 19.10 -8.63
C ARG A 71 0.33 18.29 -9.91
N HIS A 72 -0.24 17.11 -9.90
CA HIS A 72 -0.39 16.26 -11.08
C HIS A 72 -1.87 16.06 -11.42
N ALA A 73 -2.25 16.25 -12.68
CA ALA A 73 -3.59 15.96 -13.16
C ALA A 73 -3.70 14.47 -13.47
N HIS A 74 -4.22 13.70 -12.53
CA HIS A 74 -4.41 12.26 -12.70
C HIS A 74 -5.43 11.96 -13.81
N ASN A 75 -6.57 12.64 -13.77
CA ASN A 75 -7.61 12.59 -14.80
C ASN A 75 -8.50 13.84 -14.72
N ARG A 76 -9.66 13.84 -15.41
CA ARG A 76 -10.60 14.96 -15.42
C ARG A 76 -11.23 15.24 -14.05
N LEU A 77 -11.30 14.24 -13.18
CA LEU A 77 -12.02 14.31 -11.91
C LEU A 77 -11.08 14.40 -10.72
N ILE A 78 -9.85 13.91 -10.85
CA ILE A 78 -8.90 13.75 -9.75
C ILE A 78 -7.58 14.45 -10.11
N ALA A 79 -7.11 15.26 -9.17
CA ALA A 79 -5.75 15.75 -9.12
C ALA A 79 -5.03 15.12 -7.93
N SER A 80 -3.73 14.95 -8.06
CA SER A 80 -2.88 14.39 -7.01
C SER A 80 -1.77 15.38 -6.66
N THR A 81 -1.32 15.35 -5.42
CA THR A 81 -0.14 16.12 -4.98
C THR A 81 0.75 15.25 -4.10
N VAL A 82 2.07 15.42 -4.26
CA VAL A 82 3.06 14.65 -3.48
C VAL A 82 3.00 15.04 -2.01
N ILE A 83 3.05 14.05 -1.13
CA ILE A 83 3.18 14.27 0.32
C ILE A 83 4.64 14.27 0.74
N GLY A 84 4.97 15.14 1.70
CA GLY A 84 6.32 15.27 2.22
C GLY A 84 6.76 14.14 3.16
N PRO A 85 8.07 14.10 3.52
CA PRO A 85 8.65 13.03 4.33
C PRO A 85 7.96 12.82 5.68
N ALA A 86 7.48 13.87 6.35
CA ALA A 86 6.77 13.76 7.63
C ALA A 86 5.48 12.95 7.49
N MET A 87 4.65 13.28 6.51
CA MET A 87 3.40 12.56 6.22
C MET A 87 3.67 11.11 5.78
N ARG A 88 4.72 10.86 5.00
CA ARG A 88 5.10 9.48 4.62
C ARG A 88 5.46 8.63 5.84
N ARG A 89 6.08 9.18 6.87
CA ARG A 89 6.31 8.48 8.16
C ARG A 89 4.99 8.20 8.89
N GLU A 90 4.05 9.13 8.88
CA GLU A 90 2.72 8.90 9.46
C GLU A 90 2.00 7.76 8.74
N VAL A 91 2.04 7.75 7.40
CA VAL A 91 1.47 6.67 6.58
C VAL A 91 2.13 5.34 6.92
N ALA A 92 3.45 5.29 7.03
CA ALA A 92 4.18 4.08 7.43
C ALA A 92 3.70 3.52 8.77
N ARG A 93 3.56 4.40 9.78
CA ARG A 93 3.04 4.02 11.11
C ARG A 93 1.59 3.54 11.03
N ALA A 94 0.77 4.22 10.25
CA ALA A 94 -0.64 3.84 10.05
C ALA A 94 -0.78 2.48 9.37
N ILE A 95 0.08 2.15 8.40
CA ILE A 95 0.15 0.81 7.80
C ILE A 95 0.52 -0.22 8.88
N GLY A 96 1.61 0.01 9.63
CA GLY A 96 2.05 -0.89 10.69
C GLY A 96 0.97 -1.15 11.74
N GLN A 97 0.30 -0.10 12.23
CA GLN A 97 -0.80 -0.20 13.21
C GLN A 97 -1.98 -1.02 12.70
N ARG A 98 -2.29 -0.94 11.41
CA ARG A 98 -3.37 -1.72 10.79
C ARG A 98 -2.97 -3.17 10.61
N LEU A 99 -1.76 -3.43 10.13
CA LEU A 99 -1.26 -4.79 9.94
C LEU A 99 -1.07 -5.53 11.29
N ALA A 100 -0.76 -4.82 12.36
CA ALA A 100 -0.67 -5.39 13.72
C ALA A 100 -2.01 -5.96 14.22
N GLN A 101 -3.14 -5.59 13.60
CA GLN A 101 -4.46 -6.11 13.94
C GLN A 101 -4.83 -7.38 13.15
N ALA A 102 -3.94 -7.85 12.29
CA ALA A 102 -4.17 -9.07 11.53
C ALA A 102 -4.05 -10.31 12.42
N THR A 103 -4.98 -11.22 12.23
CA THR A 103 -5.03 -12.52 12.93
C THR A 103 -4.60 -13.69 12.04
N GLY A 104 -4.41 -13.44 10.75
CA GLY A 104 -3.91 -14.39 9.76
C GLY A 104 -2.52 -14.05 9.23
N PRO A 105 -1.96 -14.93 8.38
CA PRO A 105 -0.66 -14.71 7.74
C PRO A 105 -0.60 -13.35 7.04
N THR A 106 0.40 -12.55 7.36
CA THR A 106 0.54 -11.21 6.81
C THR A 106 1.99 -10.98 6.37
N ALA A 107 2.16 -10.55 5.12
CA ALA A 107 3.43 -10.12 4.58
C ALA A 107 3.35 -8.70 4.03
N LEU A 108 4.40 -7.90 4.27
CA LEU A 108 4.61 -6.62 3.63
C LEU A 108 5.79 -6.74 2.66
N LEU A 109 5.55 -6.42 1.39
CA LEU A 109 6.58 -6.24 0.37
C LEU A 109 6.95 -4.77 0.32
N LEU A 110 8.24 -4.46 0.52
CA LEU A 110 8.75 -3.11 0.56
C LEU A 110 9.75 -2.88 -0.59
N PRO A 111 9.26 -2.38 -1.74
CA PRO A 111 10.15 -1.93 -2.82
C PRO A 111 10.85 -0.62 -2.40
N ASN A 112 12.16 -0.52 -2.68
CA ASN A 112 12.98 0.64 -2.29
C ASN A 112 13.33 1.58 -3.46
N GLN A 113 12.94 1.23 -4.70
CA GLN A 113 13.21 2.03 -5.89
C GLN A 113 11.99 2.78 -6.44
N GLY A 114 10.88 2.77 -5.70
CA GLY A 114 9.65 3.47 -6.03
C GLY A 114 8.40 2.62 -5.84
N ILE A 115 7.29 3.31 -5.65
CA ILE A 115 6.01 2.72 -5.20
C ILE A 115 4.82 3.03 -6.12
N GLU A 116 5.04 3.77 -7.23
CA GLU A 116 4.02 4.03 -8.24
C GLU A 116 4.64 4.47 -9.58
N GLY A 117 3.85 4.68 -10.66
CA GLY A 117 4.37 4.91 -12.01
C GLY A 117 5.03 6.26 -12.24
N TRP A 118 4.75 7.27 -11.43
CA TRP A 118 5.24 8.64 -11.60
C TRP A 118 6.36 9.02 -10.62
N ASP A 119 6.84 8.10 -9.79
CA ASP A 119 7.92 8.35 -8.82
C ASP A 119 9.31 7.91 -9.31
N ARG A 120 9.42 7.40 -10.54
CA ARG A 120 10.72 7.10 -11.16
C ARG A 120 11.53 8.38 -11.43
N PRO A 121 12.87 8.31 -11.50
CA PRO A 121 13.70 9.44 -11.88
C PRO A 121 13.21 10.13 -13.16
N GLY A 122 13.03 11.46 -13.09
CA GLY A 122 12.52 12.27 -14.20
C GLY A 122 10.98 12.33 -14.31
N GLN A 123 10.26 11.60 -13.47
CA GLN A 123 8.81 11.66 -13.41
C GLN A 123 8.32 12.75 -12.43
N PRO A 124 7.06 13.25 -12.59
CA PRO A 124 6.57 14.42 -11.86
C PRO A 124 6.43 14.22 -10.34
N MET A 125 6.33 12.99 -9.87
CA MET A 125 6.14 12.65 -8.45
C MET A 125 7.44 12.16 -7.79
N HIS A 126 8.57 12.19 -8.51
CA HIS A 126 9.85 11.71 -7.99
C HIS A 126 10.32 12.52 -6.78
N ALA A 127 10.39 11.87 -5.61
CA ALA A 127 10.72 12.50 -4.33
C ALA A 127 11.56 11.55 -3.46
N LEU A 128 12.88 11.54 -3.69
CA LEU A 128 13.84 10.64 -3.03
C LEU A 128 13.76 10.69 -1.50
N GLU A 129 13.72 11.90 -0.92
CA GLU A 129 13.65 12.06 0.54
C GLU A 129 12.35 11.49 1.11
N GLY A 130 11.26 11.61 0.37
CA GLY A 130 9.97 11.03 0.73
C GLY A 130 10.00 9.51 0.69
N LEU A 131 10.54 8.93 -0.37
CA LEU A 131 10.70 7.48 -0.50
C LEU A 131 11.60 6.93 0.62
N ALA A 132 12.75 7.56 0.86
CA ALA A 132 13.64 7.19 1.95
C ALA A 132 12.93 7.22 3.32
N ALA A 133 12.14 8.27 3.59
CA ALA A 133 11.39 8.39 4.83
C ALA A 133 10.38 7.24 5.04
N LEU A 134 9.71 6.79 3.97
CA LEU A 134 8.80 5.65 4.01
C LEU A 134 9.56 4.34 4.23
N VAL A 135 10.61 4.10 3.44
CA VAL A 135 11.42 2.87 3.46
C VAL A 135 12.12 2.68 4.81
N ASP A 136 12.53 3.76 5.46
CA ASP A 136 13.17 3.73 6.77
C ASP A 136 12.17 3.53 7.92
N GLU A 137 11.01 4.17 7.86
CA GLU A 137 10.03 4.14 8.95
C GLU A 137 9.20 2.86 8.95
N LEU A 138 8.80 2.37 7.78
CA LEU A 138 7.86 1.25 7.67
C LEU A 138 8.34 -0.02 8.38
N PRO A 139 9.61 -0.46 8.23
CA PRO A 139 10.10 -1.62 8.98
C PRO A 139 10.07 -1.46 10.50
N ARG A 140 10.24 -0.23 11.00
CA ARG A 140 10.18 0.07 12.45
C ARG A 140 8.74 0.05 12.98
N ALA A 141 7.78 0.34 12.12
CA ALA A 141 6.37 0.38 12.46
C ALA A 141 5.69 -1.01 12.46
N LEU A 142 6.32 -2.02 11.85
CA LEU A 142 5.73 -3.35 11.74
C LEU A 142 5.81 -4.13 13.05
N ALA A 143 4.74 -4.85 13.37
CA ALA A 143 4.75 -5.85 14.41
C ALA A 143 5.60 -7.08 14.00
N PRO A 144 6.23 -7.79 14.95
CA PRO A 144 7.02 -9.00 14.64
C PRO A 144 6.24 -10.12 13.94
N THR A 145 4.92 -10.10 14.03
CA THR A 145 4.01 -11.04 13.35
C THR A 145 3.86 -10.78 11.86
N THR A 146 4.28 -9.61 11.36
CA THR A 146 4.23 -9.27 9.94
C THR A 146 5.55 -9.64 9.27
N ARG A 147 5.51 -10.55 8.31
CA ARG A 147 6.70 -10.88 7.49
C ARG A 147 7.06 -9.70 6.60
N LEU A 148 8.27 -9.16 6.77
CA LEU A 148 8.82 -8.12 5.89
C LEU A 148 9.66 -8.75 4.77
N VAL A 149 9.36 -8.39 3.53
CA VAL A 149 10.15 -8.72 2.32
C VAL A 149 10.66 -7.42 1.71
N ARG A 150 11.94 -7.13 1.89
CA ARG A 150 12.59 -5.96 1.25
C ARG A 150 13.00 -6.31 -0.16
N LEU A 151 12.74 -5.40 -1.10
CA LEU A 151 13.05 -5.60 -2.52
C LEU A 151 13.88 -4.42 -3.02
N ASP A 152 15.02 -4.73 -3.60
CA ASP A 152 15.82 -3.76 -4.36
C ASP A 152 15.25 -3.64 -5.77
N ALA A 153 14.04 -3.13 -5.86
CA ALA A 153 13.25 -3.03 -7.06
C ALA A 153 12.21 -1.91 -6.93
N HIS A 154 11.65 -1.50 -8.03
CA HIS A 154 10.45 -0.67 -8.08
C HIS A 154 9.19 -1.54 -8.04
N ILE A 155 8.07 -1.03 -7.54
CA ILE A 155 6.81 -1.79 -7.42
C ILE A 155 6.30 -2.34 -8.76
N ASN A 156 6.63 -1.67 -9.87
CA ASN A 156 6.24 -2.07 -11.22
C ASN A 156 7.29 -2.94 -11.95
N ASP A 157 8.36 -3.36 -11.26
CA ASP A 157 9.36 -4.24 -11.85
C ASP A 157 8.92 -5.72 -11.74
N PRO A 158 9.34 -6.59 -12.66
CA PRO A 158 8.99 -8.02 -12.63
C PRO A 158 9.40 -8.71 -11.32
N GLU A 159 10.50 -8.28 -10.71
CA GLU A 159 11.03 -8.79 -9.45
C GLU A 159 10.02 -8.62 -8.29
N PHE A 160 9.27 -7.51 -8.29
CA PHE A 160 8.21 -7.29 -7.31
C PHE A 160 7.09 -8.32 -7.47
N ALA A 161 6.61 -8.52 -8.68
CA ALA A 161 5.56 -9.50 -8.97
C ALA A 161 6.00 -10.93 -8.62
N GLN A 162 7.23 -11.30 -8.98
CA GLN A 162 7.83 -12.60 -8.66
C GLN A 162 7.92 -12.82 -7.14
N ALA A 163 8.35 -11.80 -6.38
CA ALA A 163 8.41 -11.89 -4.93
C ALA A 163 7.03 -12.07 -4.30
N ALA A 164 6.02 -11.36 -4.80
CA ALA A 164 4.64 -11.50 -4.33
C ALA A 164 4.10 -12.92 -4.56
N LEU A 165 4.30 -13.46 -5.76
CA LEU A 165 3.92 -14.83 -6.10
C LEU A 165 4.68 -15.86 -5.27
N ALA A 166 5.98 -15.68 -5.05
CA ALA A 166 6.77 -16.58 -4.21
C ALA A 166 6.28 -16.63 -2.75
N VAL A 167 5.80 -15.51 -2.20
CA VAL A 167 5.17 -15.50 -0.88
C VAL A 167 3.86 -16.28 -0.89
N LEU A 168 3.01 -16.06 -1.89
CA LEU A 168 1.74 -16.77 -2.03
C LEU A 168 1.94 -18.28 -2.20
N ASP A 169 2.82 -18.69 -3.10
CA ASP A 169 3.14 -20.10 -3.38
C ASP A 169 3.69 -20.79 -2.12
N GLY A 170 4.56 -20.11 -1.38
CA GLY A 170 5.05 -20.61 -0.10
C GLY A 170 3.93 -20.81 0.92
N TRP A 171 2.92 -19.93 0.97
CA TRP A 171 1.77 -20.10 1.85
C TRP A 171 0.82 -21.22 1.40
N VAL A 172 0.65 -21.40 0.09
CA VAL A 172 -0.09 -22.55 -0.45
C VAL A 172 0.59 -23.86 -0.07
N GLN A 173 1.90 -23.97 -0.25
CA GLN A 173 2.68 -25.15 0.11
C GLN A 173 2.63 -25.46 1.62
N GLN A 174 2.55 -24.45 2.46
CA GLN A 174 2.40 -24.59 3.92
C GLN A 174 0.97 -24.84 4.37
N GLY A 175 0.00 -24.87 3.47
CA GLY A 175 -1.41 -25.03 3.80
C GLY A 175 -2.06 -23.81 4.47
N LEU A 176 -1.41 -22.65 4.45
CA LEU A 176 -1.93 -21.40 5.01
C LEU A 176 -2.96 -20.74 4.10
N VAL A 177 -2.88 -20.99 2.81
CA VAL A 177 -3.87 -20.57 1.80
C VAL A 177 -4.54 -21.81 1.24
N ARG A 178 -5.86 -21.84 1.27
CA ARG A 178 -6.63 -22.94 0.68
C ARG A 178 -6.46 -22.89 -0.84
N PRO A 179 -6.18 -24.04 -1.49
CA PRO A 179 -6.21 -24.10 -2.95
C PRO A 179 -7.57 -23.67 -3.48
N GLY A 180 -7.59 -22.97 -4.62
CA GLY A 180 -8.82 -22.68 -5.31
C GLY A 180 -9.57 -23.96 -5.65
N VAL A 181 -10.90 -23.93 -5.56
CA VAL A 181 -11.72 -25.04 -6.06
C VAL A 181 -11.69 -24.95 -7.58
N THR A 182 -11.00 -25.88 -8.25
CA THR A 182 -11.25 -26.11 -9.67
C THR A 182 -12.61 -26.76 -9.76
N GLU A 183 -13.62 -26.04 -10.24
CA GLU A 183 -14.85 -26.73 -10.69
C GLU A 183 -14.42 -27.78 -11.73
N ALA A 184 -14.67 -29.04 -11.41
CA ALA A 184 -14.51 -30.10 -12.39
C ALA A 184 -15.52 -29.82 -13.52
N ALA A 185 -14.99 -29.63 -14.74
CA ALA A 185 -15.80 -29.45 -15.94
C ALA A 185 -16.68 -30.66 -16.22
#